data_93bc73ce9394b62e24eb1d2f6fa32aec
#
_entry.id   93bc73ce9394b62e24eb1d2f6fa32aec
#
_cell.length_a   1.000
_cell.length_b   1.000
_cell.length_c   1.000
_cell.angle_alpha   90.00
_cell.angle_beta   90.00
_cell.angle_gamma   90.00
#
_symmetry.space_group_name_H-M   'P 1'
#
loop_
_entity.id
_entity.type
_entity.pdbx_description
1 polymer ?
#
loop_
_entity_poly.entity_id
_entity_poly.type
_entity_poly.pdbx_seq_one_letter_code
_entity_poly.pdbx_strand_id
1 'polypeptide(L)'
;MKYKAIALDLDGTLTDHNKKLPAKNIEAVDKAIDMGVKVILASGRPLFGITPIADELKLPDKGGYILAYNGGKIVDCVTGETIVSHQLPKECIDDICDFAKANDVYALTYSDGKIVSESDTDEYVLREAFCNAAAIIKTDNLKAYVNYPVSKFLVVGKHEKLIPVQEALLSKYHGVIDAFYSEDYFLEVVPYGVAKDNSLKELLAKLDITEDELIACGDGMNDIPMLKIAGLSAVMENAYPEVKKYADRKSTRLNSSHLYISYAVFCLKK
;
A
#
# COMPACT_ATOMS: atom_id res chain seq x y z
N MET A 1 14.10 -11.98 -21.92
CA MET A 1 12.82 -11.35 -21.60
C MET A 1 13.12 -9.92 -21.15
N LYS A 2 12.37 -8.92 -21.63
CA LYS A 2 12.64 -7.51 -21.29
C LYS A 2 12.30 -7.19 -19.83
N TYR A 3 11.13 -7.65 -19.35
CA TYR A 3 10.65 -7.31 -18.01
C TYR A 3 10.93 -8.44 -17.04
N LYS A 4 11.48 -8.11 -15.86
CA LYS A 4 11.90 -9.04 -14.81
C LYS A 4 11.06 -8.94 -13.53
N ALA A 5 10.33 -7.84 -13.35
CA ALA A 5 9.47 -7.62 -12.20
C ALA A 5 8.11 -7.06 -12.62
N ILE A 6 7.08 -7.37 -11.83
CA ILE A 6 5.73 -6.79 -11.96
C ILE A 6 5.25 -6.34 -10.58
N ALA A 7 4.93 -5.04 -10.43
CA ALA A 7 4.31 -4.47 -9.25
C ALA A 7 2.81 -4.32 -9.49
N LEU A 8 2.03 -4.88 -8.61
CA LEU A 8 0.57 -4.95 -8.68
C LEU A 8 -0.03 -4.25 -7.47
N ASP A 9 -0.77 -3.16 -7.70
CA ASP A 9 -1.68 -2.66 -6.69
C ASP A 9 -2.81 -3.68 -6.44
N LEU A 10 -3.47 -3.59 -5.29
CA LEU A 10 -4.51 -4.54 -4.88
C LEU A 10 -5.91 -4.06 -5.20
N ASP A 11 -6.32 -2.97 -4.57
CA ASP A 11 -7.71 -2.53 -4.51
C ASP A 11 -8.13 -1.83 -5.81
N GLY A 12 -9.00 -2.48 -6.59
CA GLY A 12 -9.39 -1.97 -7.90
C GLY A 12 -8.44 -2.37 -9.03
N THR A 13 -7.32 -3.03 -8.72
CA THR A 13 -6.32 -3.52 -9.68
C THR A 13 -6.24 -5.04 -9.68
N LEU A 14 -5.66 -5.66 -8.66
CA LEU A 14 -5.51 -7.12 -8.59
C LEU A 14 -6.79 -7.78 -8.05
N THR A 15 -7.47 -7.16 -7.10
CA THR A 15 -8.74 -7.62 -6.53
C THR A 15 -9.93 -6.90 -7.13
N ASP A 16 -11.10 -7.55 -7.11
CA ASP A 16 -12.37 -6.98 -7.53
C ASP A 16 -12.96 -6.03 -6.45
N HIS A 17 -14.15 -5.47 -6.75
CA HIS A 17 -14.88 -4.59 -5.82
C HIS A 17 -15.31 -5.30 -4.52
N ASN A 18 -15.33 -6.63 -4.47
CA ASN A 18 -15.58 -7.44 -3.28
C ASN A 18 -14.29 -7.84 -2.54
N LYS A 19 -13.14 -7.25 -2.92
CA LYS A 19 -11.81 -7.56 -2.38
C LYS A 19 -11.37 -9.01 -2.60
N LYS A 20 -11.91 -9.68 -3.61
CA LYS A 20 -11.57 -11.06 -3.98
C LYS A 20 -10.64 -11.08 -5.19
N LEU A 21 -9.78 -12.10 -5.24
CA LEU A 21 -8.93 -12.39 -6.41
C LEU A 21 -9.76 -13.07 -7.52
N PRO A 22 -9.89 -12.46 -8.71
CA PRO A 22 -10.47 -13.13 -9.85
C PRO A 22 -9.58 -14.27 -10.35
N ALA A 23 -10.17 -15.41 -10.72
CA ALA A 23 -9.42 -16.59 -11.20
C ALA A 23 -8.45 -16.25 -12.35
N LYS A 24 -8.86 -15.37 -13.28
CA LYS A 24 -7.99 -14.92 -14.39
C LYS A 24 -6.76 -14.15 -13.93
N ASN A 25 -6.87 -13.39 -12.82
CA ASN A 25 -5.74 -12.68 -12.25
C ASN A 25 -4.77 -13.65 -11.60
N ILE A 26 -5.28 -14.67 -10.89
CA ILE A 26 -4.46 -15.76 -10.33
C ILE A 26 -3.69 -16.47 -11.45
N GLU A 27 -4.37 -16.87 -12.54
CA GLU A 27 -3.73 -17.51 -13.69
C GLU A 27 -2.66 -16.63 -14.35
N ALA A 28 -2.89 -15.32 -14.40
CA ALA A 28 -1.93 -14.37 -14.98
C ALA A 28 -0.69 -14.22 -14.09
N VAL A 29 -0.88 -14.12 -12.78
CA VAL A 29 0.23 -14.05 -11.79
C VAL A 29 1.03 -15.35 -11.83
N ASP A 30 0.37 -16.51 -11.86
CA ASP A 30 1.03 -17.81 -11.99
C ASP A 30 1.91 -17.89 -13.25
N LYS A 31 1.38 -17.45 -14.40
CA LYS A 31 2.16 -17.40 -15.65
C LYS A 31 3.37 -16.46 -15.55
N ALA A 32 3.25 -15.32 -14.88
CA ALA A 32 4.38 -14.41 -14.67
C ALA A 32 5.48 -15.08 -13.83
N ILE A 33 5.10 -15.76 -12.75
CA ILE A 33 6.03 -16.51 -11.89
C ILE A 33 6.70 -17.63 -12.67
N ASP A 34 5.95 -18.44 -13.43
CA ASP A 34 6.47 -19.52 -14.26
C ASP A 34 7.49 -19.02 -15.33
N MET A 35 7.36 -17.77 -15.74
CA MET A 35 8.31 -17.10 -16.63
C MET A 35 9.52 -16.51 -15.90
N GLY A 36 9.62 -16.65 -14.58
CA GLY A 36 10.72 -16.13 -13.75
C GLY A 36 10.58 -14.66 -13.37
N VAL A 37 9.40 -14.04 -13.56
CA VAL A 37 9.15 -12.64 -13.19
C VAL A 37 8.90 -12.53 -11.70
N LYS A 38 9.55 -11.55 -11.05
CA LYS A 38 9.34 -11.26 -9.62
C LYS A 38 8.02 -10.52 -9.45
N VAL A 39 7.10 -11.09 -8.67
CA VAL A 39 5.79 -10.50 -8.36
C VAL A 39 5.90 -9.69 -7.08
N ILE A 40 5.43 -8.44 -7.11
CA ILE A 40 5.43 -7.50 -5.98
C ILE A 40 4.00 -7.02 -5.77
N LEU A 41 3.41 -7.35 -4.62
CA LEU A 41 2.12 -6.81 -4.20
C LEU A 41 2.35 -5.46 -3.53
N ALA A 42 1.88 -4.36 -4.12
CA ALA A 42 2.18 -3.00 -3.69
C ALA A 42 0.90 -2.27 -3.22
N SER A 43 0.70 -2.13 -1.92
CA SER A 43 -0.54 -1.57 -1.36
C SER A 43 -0.30 -0.61 -0.19
N GLY A 44 -1.27 0.31 0.02
CA GLY A 44 -1.35 1.12 1.24
C GLY A 44 -1.81 0.36 2.48
N ARG A 45 -2.32 -0.87 2.30
CA ARG A 45 -2.78 -1.73 3.39
C ARG A 45 -1.64 -2.10 4.34
N PRO A 46 -1.95 -2.40 5.61
CA PRO A 46 -1.00 -3.05 6.52
C PRO A 46 -0.61 -4.45 6.02
N LEU A 47 0.56 -4.93 6.44
CA LEU A 47 1.10 -6.23 6.00
C LEU A 47 0.08 -7.37 6.13
N PHE A 48 -0.59 -7.48 7.27
CA PHE A 48 -1.59 -8.52 7.53
C PHE A 48 -2.83 -8.42 6.62
N GLY A 49 -3.14 -7.22 6.09
CA GLY A 49 -4.22 -7.03 5.11
C GLY A 49 -3.84 -7.46 3.69
N ILE A 50 -2.55 -7.71 3.43
CA ILE A 50 -2.03 -8.17 2.14
C ILE A 50 -1.70 -9.66 2.18
N THR A 51 -1.23 -10.17 3.31
CA THR A 51 -0.80 -11.57 3.49
C THR A 51 -1.81 -12.60 2.98
N PRO A 52 -3.13 -12.50 3.27
CA PRO A 52 -4.10 -13.47 2.73
C PRO A 52 -4.14 -13.54 1.20
N ILE A 53 -3.89 -12.41 0.53
CA ILE A 53 -3.83 -12.34 -0.94
C ILE A 53 -2.54 -12.99 -1.45
N ALA A 54 -1.42 -12.77 -0.77
CA ALA A 54 -0.15 -13.42 -1.07
C ALA A 54 -0.24 -14.94 -0.89
N ASP A 55 -0.93 -15.41 0.15
CA ASP A 55 -1.17 -16.83 0.42
C ASP A 55 -2.06 -17.47 -0.67
N GLU A 56 -3.13 -16.80 -1.09
CA GLU A 56 -4.00 -17.28 -2.17
C GLU A 56 -3.25 -17.38 -3.50
N LEU A 57 -2.29 -16.47 -3.75
CA LEU A 57 -1.38 -16.52 -4.90
C LEU A 57 -0.21 -17.50 -4.71
N LYS A 58 -0.10 -18.13 -3.55
CA LYS A 58 0.99 -19.07 -3.18
C LYS A 58 2.39 -18.44 -3.28
N LEU A 59 2.50 -17.13 -3.01
CA LEU A 59 3.80 -16.44 -3.04
C LEU A 59 4.78 -16.95 -1.97
N PRO A 60 4.36 -17.44 -0.78
CA PRO A 60 5.28 -18.09 0.15
C PRO A 60 6.00 -19.33 -0.43
N ASP A 61 5.36 -20.04 -1.35
CA ASP A 61 5.92 -21.23 -2.00
C ASP A 61 6.66 -20.90 -3.31
N LYS A 62 6.15 -19.91 -4.07
CA LYS A 62 6.58 -19.61 -5.45
C LYS A 62 7.57 -18.46 -5.55
N GLY A 63 7.66 -17.64 -4.51
CA GLY A 63 8.44 -16.40 -4.49
C GLY A 63 7.60 -15.17 -4.87
N GLY A 64 7.94 -14.06 -4.24
CA GLY A 64 7.30 -12.76 -4.42
C GLY A 64 7.58 -11.84 -3.24
N TYR A 65 7.09 -10.63 -3.32
CA TYR A 65 7.32 -9.59 -2.31
C TYR A 65 6.02 -8.88 -1.97
N ILE A 66 5.90 -8.46 -0.71
CA ILE A 66 4.84 -7.56 -0.25
C ILE A 66 5.45 -6.21 0.06
N LEU A 67 4.97 -5.16 -0.59
CA LEU A 67 5.23 -3.76 -0.29
C LEU A 67 3.97 -3.21 0.41
N ALA A 68 4.01 -3.13 1.74
CA ALA A 68 2.94 -2.68 2.60
C ALA A 68 3.10 -1.21 3.00
N TYR A 69 2.02 -0.58 3.47
CA TYR A 69 2.01 0.80 3.97
C TYR A 69 2.52 1.81 2.93
N ASN A 70 2.12 1.65 1.65
CA ASN A 70 2.63 2.45 0.52
C ASN A 70 4.17 2.44 0.38
N GLY A 71 4.84 1.39 0.86
CA GLY A 71 6.30 1.26 0.85
C GLY A 71 6.97 1.38 2.22
N GLY A 72 6.22 1.63 3.29
CA GLY A 72 6.76 1.68 4.66
C GLY A 72 7.46 0.40 5.08
N LYS A 73 7.06 -0.75 4.49
CA LYS A 73 7.67 -2.06 4.78
C LYS A 73 7.65 -2.95 3.55
N ILE A 74 8.79 -3.62 3.26
CA ILE A 74 8.87 -4.66 2.24
C ILE A 74 9.29 -5.98 2.89
N VAL A 75 8.56 -7.04 2.54
CA VAL A 75 8.79 -8.40 3.07
C VAL A 75 8.94 -9.36 1.89
N ASP A 76 9.93 -10.26 1.98
CA ASP A 76 10.06 -11.43 1.12
C ASP A 76 9.05 -12.49 1.57
N CYS A 77 8.19 -12.95 0.63
CA CYS A 77 7.12 -13.88 0.96
C CYS A 77 7.63 -15.28 1.31
N VAL A 78 8.79 -15.70 0.79
CA VAL A 78 9.35 -17.04 1.03
C VAL A 78 10.00 -17.14 2.40
N THR A 79 10.83 -16.14 2.74
CA THR A 79 11.60 -16.17 3.98
C THR A 79 10.88 -15.50 5.15
N GLY A 80 9.89 -14.64 4.86
CA GLY A 80 9.28 -13.76 5.86
C GLY A 80 10.18 -12.61 6.31
N GLU A 81 11.38 -12.47 5.71
CA GLU A 81 12.36 -11.46 6.10
C GLU A 81 11.90 -10.07 5.67
N THR A 82 12.07 -9.10 6.56
CA THR A 82 11.84 -7.68 6.23
C THR A 82 13.06 -7.14 5.49
N ILE A 83 12.88 -6.78 4.22
CA ILE A 83 13.94 -6.27 3.33
C ILE A 83 14.13 -4.76 3.50
N VAL A 84 13.02 -4.03 3.65
CA VAL A 84 12.97 -2.58 3.84
C VAL A 84 12.00 -2.27 4.97
N SER A 85 12.37 -1.34 5.84
CA SER A 85 11.49 -0.85 6.91
C SER A 85 11.80 0.62 7.18
N HIS A 86 10.84 1.48 6.89
CA HIS A 86 10.85 2.89 7.24
C HIS A 86 9.97 3.09 8.47
N GLN A 87 10.46 3.84 9.46
CA GLN A 87 9.80 3.97 10.76
C GLN A 87 9.61 5.44 11.13
N LEU A 88 8.46 5.74 11.73
CA LEU A 88 8.18 7.05 12.30
C LEU A 88 9.05 7.27 13.55
N PRO A 89 9.65 8.46 13.73
CA PRO A 89 10.32 8.81 14.97
C PRO A 89 9.35 8.77 16.16
N LYS A 90 9.86 8.37 17.34
CA LYS A 90 9.02 8.24 18.53
C LYS A 90 8.37 9.56 18.93
N GLU A 91 9.09 10.66 18.80
CA GLU A 91 8.60 12.02 19.11
C GLU A 91 7.40 12.39 18.23
N CYS A 92 7.44 11.95 16.94
CA CYS A 92 6.34 12.15 16.02
C CYS A 92 5.10 11.35 16.43
N ILE A 93 5.27 10.11 16.88
CA ILE A 93 4.18 9.25 17.35
C ILE A 93 3.46 9.91 18.55
N ASP A 94 4.24 10.45 19.48
CA ASP A 94 3.70 11.12 20.66
C ASP A 94 2.84 12.33 20.29
N ASP A 95 3.32 13.15 19.36
CA ASP A 95 2.60 14.32 18.88
C ASP A 95 1.37 13.96 18.02
N ILE A 96 1.43 12.90 17.22
CA ILE A 96 0.25 12.42 16.48
C ILE A 96 -0.90 12.13 17.46
N CYS A 97 -0.60 11.42 18.55
CA CYS A 97 -1.60 11.11 19.57
C CYS A 97 -2.11 12.38 20.28
N ASP A 98 -1.21 13.30 20.64
CA ASP A 98 -1.56 14.54 21.33
C ASP A 98 -2.39 15.47 20.43
N PHE A 99 -2.03 15.63 19.15
CA PHE A 99 -2.79 16.46 18.20
C PHE A 99 -4.14 15.84 17.84
N ALA A 100 -4.21 14.52 17.69
CA ALA A 100 -5.48 13.84 17.47
C ALA A 100 -6.45 14.10 18.64
N LYS A 101 -5.97 13.93 19.87
CA LYS A 101 -6.76 14.17 21.07
C LYS A 101 -7.19 15.63 21.21
N ALA A 102 -6.30 16.59 20.91
CA ALA A 102 -6.60 18.02 20.98
C ALA A 102 -7.68 18.46 19.98
N ASN A 103 -7.86 17.72 18.88
CA ASN A 103 -8.86 18.00 17.85
C ASN A 103 -10.08 17.08 17.90
N ASP A 104 -10.23 16.30 18.97
CA ASP A 104 -11.36 15.37 19.17
C ASP A 104 -11.55 14.42 17.99
N VAL A 105 -10.43 13.77 17.59
CA VAL A 105 -10.34 12.71 16.60
C VAL A 105 -9.49 11.56 17.15
N TYR A 106 -9.53 10.40 16.52
CA TYR A 106 -8.77 9.24 16.95
C TYR A 106 -7.54 9.00 16.08
N ALA A 107 -6.45 8.58 16.75
CA ALA A 107 -5.30 8.00 16.08
C ALA A 107 -5.35 6.48 16.21
N LEU A 108 -4.80 5.79 15.22
CA LEU A 108 -4.63 4.34 15.25
C LEU A 108 -3.34 3.93 14.54
N THR A 109 -2.85 2.77 14.90
CA THR A 109 -1.74 2.08 14.23
C THR A 109 -1.98 0.57 14.28
N TYR A 110 -0.96 -0.22 13.99
CA TYR A 110 -1.10 -1.67 13.81
C TYR A 110 -0.09 -2.42 14.67
N SER A 111 -0.53 -3.51 15.30
CA SER A 111 0.30 -4.46 16.04
C SER A 111 -0.27 -5.86 15.93
N ASP A 112 0.59 -6.86 15.71
CA ASP A 112 0.23 -8.28 15.71
C ASP A 112 -1.00 -8.64 14.86
N GLY A 113 -1.10 -8.02 13.68
CA GLY A 113 -2.22 -8.25 12.77
C GLY A 113 -3.54 -7.58 13.18
N LYS A 114 -3.50 -6.64 14.11
CA LYS A 114 -4.68 -5.94 14.64
C LYS A 114 -4.48 -4.43 14.57
N ILE A 115 -5.58 -3.70 14.61
CA ILE A 115 -5.60 -2.25 14.79
C ILE A 115 -5.49 -1.94 16.27
N VAL A 116 -4.69 -0.95 16.63
CA VAL A 116 -4.57 -0.42 18.00
C VAL A 116 -5.09 1.00 18.03
N SER A 117 -6.08 1.29 18.86
CA SER A 117 -6.69 2.62 19.02
C SER A 117 -7.23 2.84 20.43
N GLU A 118 -7.48 4.08 20.79
CA GLU A 118 -8.19 4.42 22.04
C GLU A 118 -9.71 4.24 21.94
N SER A 119 -10.25 4.00 20.72
CA SER A 119 -11.65 3.69 20.48
C SER A 119 -11.82 2.35 19.75
N ASP A 120 -12.81 1.58 20.17
CA ASP A 120 -13.31 0.38 19.52
C ASP A 120 -14.76 0.54 19.00
N THR A 121 -15.31 1.76 19.09
CA THR A 121 -16.70 2.10 18.75
C THR A 121 -16.81 3.27 17.78
N ASP A 122 -15.75 4.03 17.54
CA ASP A 122 -15.74 5.12 16.58
C ASP A 122 -15.95 4.58 15.15
N GLU A 123 -16.78 5.27 14.37
CA GLU A 123 -17.21 4.81 13.04
C GLU A 123 -16.04 4.68 12.06
N TYR A 124 -15.05 5.57 12.12
CA TYR A 124 -13.91 5.57 11.23
C TYR A 124 -12.86 4.52 11.63
N VAL A 125 -12.66 4.30 12.94
CA VAL A 125 -11.84 3.19 13.45
C VAL A 125 -12.44 1.84 13.03
N LEU A 126 -13.76 1.69 13.19
CA LEU A 126 -14.48 0.49 12.74
C LEU A 126 -14.40 0.29 11.23
N ARG A 127 -14.40 1.38 10.45
CA ARG A 127 -14.27 1.33 8.99
C ARG A 127 -12.89 0.79 8.57
N GLU A 128 -11.81 1.27 9.21
CA GLU A 128 -10.47 0.73 8.96
C GLU A 128 -10.38 -0.76 9.34
N ALA A 129 -11.00 -1.14 10.46
CA ALA A 129 -11.07 -2.55 10.89
C ALA A 129 -11.82 -3.42 9.88
N PHE A 130 -12.93 -2.93 9.35
CA PHE A 130 -13.70 -3.62 8.31
C PHE A 130 -12.91 -3.77 7.01
N CYS A 131 -12.25 -2.70 6.55
CA CYS A 131 -11.45 -2.72 5.31
C CYS A 131 -10.31 -3.75 5.33
N ASN A 132 -9.73 -3.98 6.51
CA ASN A 132 -8.61 -4.91 6.69
C ASN A 132 -9.02 -6.26 7.32
N ALA A 133 -10.32 -6.50 7.56
CA ALA A 133 -10.84 -7.67 8.28
C ALA A 133 -10.11 -7.89 9.63
N ALA A 134 -9.79 -6.80 10.34
CA ALA A 134 -8.93 -6.79 11.52
C ALA A 134 -9.72 -6.62 12.81
N ALA A 135 -9.26 -7.27 13.88
CA ALA A 135 -9.72 -6.98 15.23
C ALA A 135 -9.09 -5.67 15.75
N ILE A 136 -9.75 -5.04 16.71
CA ILE A 136 -9.26 -3.84 17.37
C ILE A 136 -8.74 -4.20 18.76
N ILE A 137 -7.52 -3.75 19.07
CA ILE A 137 -6.99 -3.68 20.44
C ILE A 137 -7.32 -2.29 20.95
N LYS A 138 -8.26 -2.22 21.88
CA LYS A 138 -8.54 -0.98 22.60
C LYS A 138 -7.49 -0.75 23.67
N THR A 139 -6.96 0.47 23.76
CA THR A 139 -6.06 0.90 24.82
C THR A 139 -6.56 2.21 25.42
N ASP A 140 -6.28 2.45 26.70
CA ASP A 140 -6.61 3.72 27.35
C ASP A 140 -5.60 4.84 27.01
N ASN A 141 -4.42 4.47 26.48
CA ASN A 141 -3.36 5.41 26.12
C ASN A 141 -2.52 4.84 24.97
N LEU A 142 -2.85 5.25 23.75
CA LEU A 142 -2.16 4.80 22.54
C LEU A 142 -0.67 5.19 22.53
N LYS A 143 -0.36 6.41 22.97
CA LYS A 143 1.00 6.94 23.09
C LYS A 143 1.90 6.07 23.99
N ALA A 144 1.37 5.62 25.14
CA ALA A 144 2.09 4.72 26.05
C ALA A 144 2.15 3.28 25.54
N TYR A 145 1.11 2.84 24.81
CA TYR A 145 1.03 1.48 24.27
C TYR A 145 2.07 1.25 23.16
N VAL A 146 2.27 2.26 22.28
CA VAL A 146 3.17 2.14 21.14
C VAL A 146 4.63 2.30 21.55
N ASN A 147 5.24 1.18 21.94
CA ASN A 147 6.66 1.07 22.31
C ASN A 147 7.47 0.20 21.32
N TYR A 148 6.98 0.06 20.12
CA TYR A 148 7.54 -0.73 19.02
C TYR A 148 7.66 0.12 17.74
N PRO A 149 8.48 -0.30 16.76
CA PRO A 149 8.64 0.40 15.49
C PRO A 149 7.35 0.45 14.69
N VAL A 150 6.99 1.63 14.17
CA VAL A 150 5.76 1.86 13.41
C VAL A 150 6.08 2.51 12.08
N SER A 151 5.55 1.96 10.98
CA SER A 151 5.73 2.50 9.63
C SER A 151 4.60 3.43 9.19
N LYS A 152 3.45 3.39 9.86
CA LYS A 152 2.27 4.18 9.51
C LYS A 152 1.37 4.42 10.73
N PHE A 153 0.91 5.65 10.88
CA PHE A 153 -0.24 6.03 11.68
C PHE A 153 -1.38 6.47 10.78
N LEU A 154 -2.60 6.28 11.24
CA LEU A 154 -3.79 6.81 10.62
C LEU A 154 -4.51 7.67 11.67
N VAL A 155 -4.77 8.93 11.34
CA VAL A 155 -5.66 9.79 12.14
C VAL A 155 -7.01 9.82 11.43
N VAL A 156 -8.07 9.53 12.19
CA VAL A 156 -9.40 9.28 11.62
C VAL A 156 -10.45 10.18 12.24
N GLY A 157 -11.33 10.73 11.41
CA GLY A 157 -12.39 11.62 11.85
C GLY A 157 -12.98 12.44 10.72
N LYS A 158 -13.80 13.42 11.07
CA LYS A 158 -14.34 14.36 10.08
C LYS A 158 -13.23 15.21 9.47
N HIS A 159 -13.29 15.42 8.17
CA HIS A 159 -12.25 16.12 7.41
C HIS A 159 -11.85 17.48 8.03
N GLU A 160 -12.82 18.29 8.41
CA GLU A 160 -12.57 19.62 9.01
C GLU A 160 -11.78 19.57 10.33
N LYS A 161 -11.83 18.43 11.06
CA LYS A 161 -11.05 18.21 12.27
C LYS A 161 -9.65 17.66 12.00
N LEU A 162 -9.45 17.02 10.85
CA LEU A 162 -8.16 16.47 10.44
C LEU A 162 -7.22 17.54 9.86
N ILE A 163 -7.77 18.60 9.25
CA ILE A 163 -6.98 19.70 8.66
C ILE A 163 -5.97 20.29 9.67
N PRO A 164 -6.39 20.76 10.87
CA PRO A 164 -5.43 21.34 11.83
C PRO A 164 -4.40 20.32 12.34
N VAL A 165 -4.75 19.03 12.39
CA VAL A 165 -3.80 17.97 12.76
C VAL A 165 -2.73 17.84 11.68
N GLN A 166 -3.13 17.78 10.39
CA GLN A 166 -2.20 17.71 9.27
C GLN A 166 -1.25 18.91 9.24
N GLU A 167 -1.80 20.12 9.34
CA GLU A 167 -1.01 21.37 9.32
C GLU A 167 0.02 21.41 10.45
N ALA A 168 -0.37 21.06 11.67
CA ALA A 168 0.52 21.03 12.83
C ALA A 168 1.65 20.00 12.65
N LEU A 169 1.33 18.79 12.17
CA LEU A 169 2.30 17.73 11.92
C LEU A 169 3.29 18.12 10.84
N LEU A 170 2.81 18.59 9.67
CA LEU A 170 3.68 18.99 8.56
C LEU A 170 4.55 20.22 8.89
N SER A 171 4.02 21.16 9.69
CA SER A 171 4.79 22.30 10.15
C SER A 171 5.93 21.90 11.11
N LYS A 172 5.64 21.02 12.07
CA LYS A 172 6.60 20.59 13.09
C LYS A 172 7.65 19.61 12.56
N TYR A 173 7.25 18.71 11.66
CA TYR A 173 8.04 17.59 11.17
C TYR A 173 8.37 17.69 9.68
N HIS A 174 8.52 18.91 9.16
CA HIS A 174 8.88 19.15 7.76
C HIS A 174 10.14 18.36 7.36
N GLY A 175 10.02 17.55 6.28
CA GLY A 175 11.13 16.71 5.79
C GLY A 175 11.43 15.47 6.66
N VAL A 176 10.62 15.19 7.69
CA VAL A 176 10.74 14.01 8.57
C VAL A 176 9.57 13.05 8.34
N ILE A 177 8.40 13.60 8.08
CA ILE A 177 7.19 12.82 7.77
C ILE A 177 6.47 13.40 6.56
N ASP A 178 5.62 12.56 5.97
CA ASP A 178 4.53 12.97 5.07
C ASP A 178 3.19 12.70 5.76
N ALA A 179 2.22 13.61 5.54
CA ALA A 179 0.87 13.47 6.04
C ALA A 179 -0.11 13.85 4.91
N PHE A 180 -0.91 12.90 4.45
CA PHE A 180 -1.81 13.06 3.32
C PHE A 180 -3.12 12.30 3.50
N TYR A 181 -4.17 12.71 2.77
CA TYR A 181 -5.45 12.05 2.81
C TYR A 181 -5.50 10.91 1.79
N SER A 182 -5.83 9.69 2.27
CA SER A 182 -6.23 8.57 1.39
C SER A 182 -7.73 8.55 1.14
N GLU A 183 -8.50 9.05 2.10
CA GLU A 183 -9.93 9.32 2.06
C GLU A 183 -10.19 10.61 2.85
N ASP A 184 -11.31 11.28 2.65
CA ASP A 184 -11.65 12.53 3.35
C ASP A 184 -11.59 12.41 4.89
N TYR A 185 -11.77 11.21 5.40
CA TYR A 185 -11.80 10.91 6.84
C TYR A 185 -10.57 10.13 7.32
N PHE A 186 -9.57 9.90 6.46
CA PHE A 186 -8.34 9.18 6.75
C PHE A 186 -7.10 10.03 6.41
N LEU A 187 -6.45 10.55 7.45
CA LEU A 187 -5.15 11.21 7.35
C LEU A 187 -4.06 10.19 7.64
N GLU A 188 -3.34 9.78 6.61
CA GLU A 188 -2.17 8.90 6.72
C GLU A 188 -0.94 9.69 7.12
N VAL A 189 -0.20 9.20 8.11
CA VAL A 189 1.09 9.75 8.55
C VAL A 189 2.15 8.66 8.39
N VAL A 190 3.15 8.93 7.56
CA VAL A 190 4.24 8.01 7.21
C VAL A 190 5.59 8.72 7.28
N PRO A 191 6.73 8.01 7.36
CA PRO A 191 8.05 8.64 7.23
C PRO A 191 8.18 9.41 5.91
N TYR A 192 8.94 10.50 5.91
CA TYR A 192 9.14 11.34 4.73
C TYR A 192 9.67 10.56 3.53
N GLY A 193 9.07 10.79 2.36
CA GLY A 193 9.45 10.16 1.11
C GLY A 193 9.03 8.69 0.98
N VAL A 194 8.29 8.15 1.95
CA VAL A 194 7.70 6.81 1.81
C VAL A 194 6.57 6.86 0.79
N ALA A 195 6.85 6.29 -0.37
CA ALA A 195 5.91 6.15 -1.48
C ALA A 195 6.23 4.88 -2.26
N LYS A 196 5.27 4.38 -3.03
CA LYS A 196 5.43 3.10 -3.74
C LYS A 196 6.65 3.09 -4.66
N ASP A 197 6.99 4.21 -5.32
CA ASP A 197 8.15 4.29 -6.22
C ASP A 197 9.50 4.20 -5.49
N ASN A 198 9.69 4.98 -4.42
CA ASN A 198 10.96 5.01 -3.69
C ASN A 198 11.30 3.63 -3.12
N SER A 199 10.33 2.98 -2.49
CA SER A 199 10.52 1.65 -1.91
C SER A 199 10.64 0.56 -2.98
N LEU A 200 9.94 0.70 -4.12
CA LEU A 200 10.17 -0.16 -5.28
C LEU A 200 11.60 -0.04 -5.82
N LYS A 201 12.14 1.18 -5.95
CA LYS A 201 13.55 1.39 -6.35
C LYS A 201 14.53 0.71 -5.41
N GLU A 202 14.30 0.81 -4.10
CA GLU A 202 15.12 0.11 -3.11
C GLU A 202 15.06 -1.41 -3.29
N LEU A 203 13.87 -1.99 -3.50
CA LEU A 203 13.71 -3.42 -3.75
C LEU A 203 14.37 -3.84 -5.07
N LEU A 204 14.10 -3.12 -6.15
CA LEU A 204 14.64 -3.43 -7.47
C LEU A 204 16.18 -3.40 -7.48
N ALA A 205 16.79 -2.42 -6.80
CA ALA A 205 18.24 -2.34 -6.65
C ALA A 205 18.82 -3.57 -5.91
N LYS A 206 18.13 -4.07 -4.87
CA LYS A 206 18.54 -5.29 -4.16
C LYS A 206 18.39 -6.56 -5.00
N LEU A 207 17.50 -6.55 -6.00
CA LEU A 207 17.24 -7.67 -6.91
C LEU A 207 18.07 -7.59 -8.21
N ASP A 208 18.91 -6.57 -8.38
CA ASP A 208 19.64 -6.29 -9.62
C ASP A 208 18.70 -6.18 -10.85
N ILE A 209 17.59 -5.46 -10.65
CA ILE A 209 16.56 -5.18 -11.66
C ILE A 209 16.47 -3.66 -11.85
N THR A 210 16.43 -3.21 -13.09
CA THR A 210 16.26 -1.79 -13.41
C THR A 210 14.79 -1.39 -13.50
N GLU A 211 14.50 -0.10 -13.38
CA GLU A 211 13.14 0.45 -13.52
C GLU A 211 12.56 0.15 -14.92
N ASP A 212 13.39 0.15 -15.98
CA ASP A 212 13.00 -0.22 -17.34
C ASP A 212 12.56 -1.69 -17.49
N GLU A 213 12.93 -2.54 -16.55
CA GLU A 213 12.57 -3.96 -16.47
C GLU A 213 11.36 -4.23 -15.57
N LEU A 214 10.74 -3.16 -15.04
CA LEU A 214 9.54 -3.21 -14.21
C LEU A 214 8.28 -3.02 -15.04
N ILE A 215 7.25 -3.81 -14.78
CA ILE A 215 5.86 -3.52 -15.14
C ILE A 215 5.16 -3.03 -13.86
N ALA A 216 4.39 -1.94 -13.92
CA ALA A 216 3.53 -1.50 -12.83
C ALA A 216 2.07 -1.48 -13.25
N CYS A 217 1.18 -1.98 -12.39
CA CYS A 217 -0.27 -1.97 -12.58
C CYS A 217 -0.94 -1.27 -11.41
N GLY A 218 -1.84 -0.31 -11.68
CA GLY A 218 -2.52 0.47 -10.66
C GLY A 218 -3.74 1.22 -11.17
N ASP A 219 -4.54 1.79 -10.26
CA ASP A 219 -5.72 2.58 -10.57
C ASP A 219 -5.88 3.81 -9.67
N GLY A 220 -5.21 3.84 -8.52
CA GLY A 220 -5.30 4.90 -7.52
C GLY A 220 -4.28 6.03 -7.69
N MET A 221 -4.53 7.16 -7.03
CA MET A 221 -3.61 8.30 -7.02
C MET A 221 -2.25 7.94 -6.40
N ASN A 222 -2.24 7.05 -5.40
CA ASN A 222 -1.04 6.53 -4.75
C ASN A 222 -0.20 5.60 -5.64
N ASP A 223 -0.72 5.21 -6.81
CA ASP A 223 0.00 4.40 -7.80
C ASP A 223 0.78 5.24 -8.80
N ILE A 224 0.42 6.52 -8.96
CA ILE A 224 1.08 7.41 -9.92
C ILE A 224 2.62 7.38 -9.80
N PRO A 225 3.22 7.41 -8.59
CA PRO A 225 4.66 7.34 -8.47
C PRO A 225 5.24 6.06 -9.08
N MET A 226 4.69 4.87 -8.75
CA MET A 226 5.21 3.60 -9.30
C MET A 226 4.95 3.44 -10.81
N LEU A 227 3.82 3.99 -11.32
CA LEU A 227 3.52 3.99 -12.76
C LEU A 227 4.51 4.84 -13.55
N LYS A 228 4.98 5.95 -12.97
CA LYS A 228 5.95 6.85 -13.62
C LYS A 228 7.33 6.25 -13.80
N ILE A 229 7.79 5.42 -12.87
CA ILE A 229 9.13 4.84 -12.92
C ILE A 229 9.20 3.55 -13.73
N ALA A 230 8.07 2.89 -13.95
CA ALA A 230 8.04 1.59 -14.62
C ALA A 230 8.38 1.70 -16.12
N GLY A 231 9.14 0.71 -16.63
CA GLY A 231 9.39 0.55 -18.07
C GLY A 231 8.13 0.18 -18.87
N LEU A 232 7.06 -0.24 -18.20
CA LEU A 232 5.71 -0.39 -18.75
C LEU A 232 4.67 -0.14 -17.66
N SER A 233 3.79 0.84 -17.87
CA SER A 233 2.67 1.12 -16.98
C SER A 233 1.34 0.65 -17.58
N ALA A 234 0.58 -0.13 -16.78
CA ALA A 234 -0.75 -0.61 -17.09
C ALA A 234 -1.75 0.01 -16.10
N VAL A 235 -2.62 0.88 -16.59
CA VAL A 235 -3.62 1.57 -15.78
C VAL A 235 -4.98 0.97 -16.02
N MET A 236 -5.70 0.69 -14.93
CA MET A 236 -7.01 0.05 -14.98
C MET A 236 -8.08 0.96 -15.55
N GLU A 237 -9.14 0.38 -16.14
CA GLU A 237 -10.25 1.15 -16.72
C GLU A 237 -11.05 1.93 -15.66
N ASN A 238 -11.17 1.37 -14.45
CA ASN A 238 -11.81 2.03 -13.31
C ASN A 238 -10.97 3.15 -12.68
N ALA A 239 -9.71 3.33 -13.12
CA ALA A 239 -8.81 4.35 -12.59
C ALA A 239 -9.35 5.76 -12.75
N TYR A 240 -8.94 6.64 -11.84
CA TYR A 240 -9.22 8.07 -11.94
C TYR A 240 -8.67 8.67 -13.25
N PRO A 241 -9.32 9.70 -13.84
CA PRO A 241 -8.86 10.33 -15.07
C PRO A 241 -7.40 10.83 -15.00
N GLU A 242 -6.98 11.29 -13.81
CA GLU A 242 -5.63 11.76 -13.53
C GLU A 242 -4.60 10.63 -13.66
N VAL A 243 -4.92 9.44 -13.16
CA VAL A 243 -4.06 8.25 -13.21
C VAL A 243 -3.93 7.72 -14.64
N LYS A 244 -5.02 7.77 -15.40
CA LYS A 244 -5.04 7.31 -16.82
C LYS A 244 -4.05 8.05 -17.72
N LYS A 245 -3.57 9.22 -17.32
CA LYS A 245 -2.56 9.99 -18.08
C LYS A 245 -1.18 9.33 -18.06
N TYR A 246 -0.95 8.43 -17.10
CA TYR A 246 0.33 7.73 -16.92
C TYR A 246 0.36 6.32 -17.51
N ALA A 247 -0.67 5.94 -18.25
CA ALA A 247 -0.67 4.69 -18.97
C ALA A 247 0.19 4.78 -20.23
N ASP A 248 1.24 3.98 -20.36
CA ASP A 248 2.01 3.84 -21.60
C ASP A 248 1.15 3.21 -22.71
N ARG A 249 0.16 2.45 -22.32
CA ARG A 249 -0.83 1.88 -23.22
C ARG A 249 -2.23 2.01 -22.60
N LYS A 250 -3.01 2.92 -23.15
CA LYS A 250 -4.46 2.94 -22.94
C LYS A 250 -5.00 1.64 -23.53
N SER A 251 -5.39 0.72 -22.69
CA SER A 251 -6.19 -0.41 -23.13
C SER A 251 -7.60 0.11 -23.47
N THR A 252 -7.81 0.42 -24.74
CA THR A 252 -9.05 1.02 -25.26
C THR A 252 -10.13 -0.03 -25.59
N ARG A 253 -9.96 -1.30 -25.26
CA ARG A 253 -10.87 -2.36 -25.74
C ARG A 253 -11.03 -3.54 -24.81
N LEU A 254 -11.31 -3.40 -23.51
CA LEU A 254 -11.79 -4.58 -22.77
C LEU A 254 -12.62 -4.18 -21.54
N ASN A 255 -13.90 -4.50 -21.58
CA ASN A 255 -14.92 -4.27 -20.56
C ASN A 255 -14.77 -5.12 -19.29
N SER A 256 -13.57 -5.27 -18.73
CA SER A 256 -13.40 -5.88 -17.41
C SER A 256 -11.99 -5.64 -16.84
N SER A 257 -11.91 -5.30 -15.57
CA SER A 257 -10.68 -5.20 -14.77
C SER A 257 -9.76 -6.43 -14.85
N HIS A 258 -10.29 -7.57 -15.25
CA HIS A 258 -9.61 -8.87 -15.29
C HIS A 258 -8.66 -9.09 -16.48
N LEU A 259 -8.68 -8.24 -17.49
CA LEU A 259 -7.90 -8.45 -18.73
C LEU A 259 -6.56 -7.70 -18.75
N TYR A 260 -6.36 -6.72 -17.86
CA TYR A 260 -5.17 -5.88 -17.85
C TYR A 260 -3.94 -6.60 -17.30
N ILE A 261 -4.09 -7.36 -16.23
CA ILE A 261 -2.99 -8.17 -15.67
C ILE A 261 -2.60 -9.26 -16.66
N SER A 262 -3.58 -9.93 -17.27
CA SER A 262 -3.33 -10.90 -18.33
C SER A 262 -2.64 -10.28 -19.55
N TYR A 263 -2.92 -9.00 -19.87
CA TYR A 263 -2.24 -8.28 -20.94
C TYR A 263 -0.82 -7.85 -20.56
N ALA A 264 -0.61 -7.36 -19.32
CA ALA A 264 0.72 -7.06 -18.79
C ALA A 264 1.61 -8.32 -18.87
N VAL A 265 1.06 -9.47 -18.46
CA VAL A 265 1.73 -10.78 -18.58
C VAL A 265 1.93 -11.19 -20.04
N PHE A 266 1.02 -10.85 -20.96
CA PHE A 266 1.24 -11.08 -22.40
C PHE A 266 2.41 -10.24 -22.95
N CYS A 267 2.62 -9.03 -22.43
CA CYS A 267 3.77 -8.20 -22.81
C CYS A 267 5.11 -8.80 -22.37
N LEU A 268 5.14 -9.69 -21.36
CA LEU A 268 6.33 -10.42 -20.95
C LEU A 268 6.87 -11.35 -22.07
N LYS A 269 6.03 -11.76 -23.02
CA LYS A 269 6.41 -12.67 -24.12
C LYS A 269 7.06 -11.97 -25.31
N LYS A 270 7.08 -10.64 -25.32
CA LYS A 270 7.73 -9.84 -26.36
C LYS A 270 9.09 -9.32 -25.88
#